data_3bf37cb8b86db452559c06fa2340a044
#
_entry.id   3bf37cb8b86db452559c06fa2340a044
#
_cell.length_a   1.000
_cell.length_b   1.000
_cell.length_c   1.000
_cell.angle_alpha   90.00
_cell.angle_beta   90.00
_cell.angle_gamma   90.00
#
_symmetry.space_group_name_H-M   'P 1'
#
loop_
_entity.id
_entity.type
_entity.pdbx_description
1 polymer ?
#
loop_
_entity_poly.entity_id
_entity_poly.type
_entity_poly.pdbx_seq_one_letter_code
_entity_poly.pdbx_strand_id
1 'polypeptide(L)'
;MIKDPLFIIGSIGMIACLYTWIKFNLSPKMVEPFTLRYLSSISLISGLAILMSIFYNSGDLGIVLLFGSVVSFFIMILGYYLNNDEIAKTSRGYFLPLVIIFILRTFLYEPYQIPSGSMEPQLKKGDFLLVNKFAYGLKVNRIGIPNFLKSDPQYGDAVVIIPPHNPVPYIKRLIGKPGDTIRIIDKQIYINGTALDRSFIDTEEIIIKKRYKYSSGEIVEREMEAVGDLYSEKHGEAEYLIRHTRGENNQYPQEWTVPKDHYFVMGDNRDNSNDSTKDVGFVPRENFFGRADYLWMTWECWTCLPSFKKVGRIN
;
A
#
# COMPACT_ATOMS: atom_id res chain seq x y z
N MET A 1 -3.25 8.66 16.20
CA MET A 1 -4.69 8.70 15.84
C MET A 1 -5.58 8.92 17.07
N ILE A 2 -5.65 8.03 18.07
CA ILE A 2 -6.59 8.12 19.22
C ILE A 2 -6.38 9.40 20.07
N LYS A 3 -5.18 9.98 20.11
CA LYS A 3 -4.88 11.24 20.82
C LYS A 3 -5.06 12.49 19.95
N ASP A 4 -5.46 12.35 18.69
CA ASP A 4 -5.66 13.47 17.79
C ASP A 4 -6.98 14.20 18.14
N PRO A 5 -6.97 15.52 18.35
CA PRO A 5 -8.16 16.30 18.66
C PRO A 5 -9.29 16.15 17.64
N LEU A 6 -8.96 16.11 16.34
CA LEU A 6 -9.97 15.92 15.28
C LEU A 6 -10.65 14.57 15.38
N PHE A 7 -9.90 13.49 15.69
CA PHE A 7 -10.46 12.16 15.89
C PHE A 7 -11.40 12.13 17.10
N ILE A 8 -10.99 12.74 18.22
CA ILE A 8 -11.76 12.78 19.45
C ILE A 8 -13.06 13.58 19.23
N ILE A 9 -12.98 14.80 18.69
CA ILE A 9 -14.15 15.66 18.44
C ILE A 9 -15.11 14.99 17.47
N GLY A 10 -14.60 14.43 16.36
CA GLY A 10 -15.41 13.71 15.39
C GLY A 10 -16.11 12.48 15.99
N SER A 11 -15.40 11.72 16.85
CA SER A 11 -15.98 10.56 17.53
C SER A 11 -17.06 10.93 18.51
N ILE A 12 -16.86 11.98 19.31
CA ILE A 12 -17.88 12.51 20.24
C ILE A 12 -19.11 12.99 19.46
N GLY A 13 -18.91 13.75 18.38
CA GLY A 13 -20.00 14.22 17.52
C GLY A 13 -20.80 13.07 16.91
N MET A 14 -20.12 12.03 16.42
CA MET A 14 -20.77 10.84 15.86
C MET A 14 -21.59 10.07 16.91
N ILE A 15 -21.04 9.89 18.12
CA ILE A 15 -21.74 9.23 19.24
C ILE A 15 -22.97 10.04 19.65
N ALA A 16 -22.85 11.36 19.75
CA ALA A 16 -23.98 12.24 20.08
C ALA A 16 -25.08 12.18 19.01
N CYS A 17 -24.71 12.18 17.73
CA CYS A 17 -25.66 12.02 16.62
C CYS A 17 -26.36 10.65 16.67
N LEU A 18 -25.64 9.60 16.92
CA LEU A 18 -26.18 8.24 17.03
C LEU A 18 -27.16 8.12 18.21
N TYR A 19 -26.79 8.64 19.38
CA TYR A 19 -27.66 8.68 20.56
C TYR A 19 -28.93 9.44 20.28
N THR A 20 -28.84 10.65 19.69
CA THR A 20 -30.00 11.50 19.36
C THR A 20 -30.91 10.79 18.35
N TRP A 21 -30.36 10.15 17.35
CA TRP A 21 -31.12 9.41 16.34
C TRP A 21 -31.87 8.21 16.96
N ILE A 22 -31.20 7.42 17.82
CA ILE A 22 -31.86 6.31 18.54
C ILE A 22 -32.99 6.83 19.43
N LYS A 23 -32.74 7.89 20.22
CA LYS A 23 -33.73 8.51 21.09
C LYS A 23 -34.94 9.01 20.32
N PHE A 24 -34.74 9.62 19.14
CA PHE A 24 -35.83 10.06 18.28
C PHE A 24 -36.69 8.89 17.80
N ASN A 25 -36.07 7.78 17.37
CA ASN A 25 -36.83 6.64 16.88
C ASN A 25 -37.57 5.86 17.98
N LEU A 26 -37.07 5.93 19.24
CA LEU A 26 -37.73 5.31 20.39
C LEU A 26 -38.78 6.23 21.03
N SER A 27 -38.56 7.53 21.04
CA SER A 27 -39.41 8.52 21.73
C SER A 27 -39.40 9.87 20.99
N PRO A 28 -40.11 10.01 19.86
CA PRO A 28 -40.04 11.22 19.01
C PRO A 28 -40.36 12.52 19.73
N LYS A 29 -41.26 12.48 20.73
CA LYS A 29 -41.67 13.66 21.51
C LYS A 29 -40.54 14.21 22.41
N MET A 30 -39.48 13.45 22.64
CA MET A 30 -38.35 13.84 23.53
C MET A 30 -37.18 14.52 22.79
N VAL A 31 -37.26 14.66 21.48
CA VAL A 31 -36.21 15.28 20.68
C VAL A 31 -36.73 16.54 20.03
N GLU A 32 -36.07 17.68 20.29
CA GLU A 32 -36.45 18.95 19.71
C GLU A 32 -36.32 18.98 18.19
N PRO A 33 -37.24 19.55 17.43
CA PRO A 33 -37.19 19.66 15.97
C PRO A 33 -35.92 20.34 15.45
N PHE A 34 -35.40 21.32 16.21
CA PHE A 34 -34.17 22.03 15.90
C PHE A 34 -32.95 21.05 15.85
N THR A 35 -32.86 20.15 16.81
CA THR A 35 -31.78 19.15 16.88
C THR A 35 -31.80 18.23 15.68
N LEU A 36 -32.96 17.79 15.22
CA LEU A 36 -33.11 16.91 14.06
C LEU A 36 -32.68 17.58 12.76
N ARG A 37 -32.94 18.88 12.61
CA ARG A 37 -32.60 19.65 11.42
C ARG A 37 -31.10 19.62 11.11
N TYR A 38 -30.25 19.60 12.14
CA TYR A 38 -28.80 19.65 12.01
C TYR A 38 -28.11 18.27 12.16
N LEU A 39 -28.89 17.24 12.50
CA LEU A 39 -28.34 15.91 12.79
C LEU A 39 -27.51 15.33 11.64
N SER A 40 -27.99 15.43 10.39
CA SER A 40 -27.28 14.94 9.20
C SER A 40 -26.00 15.75 8.92
N SER A 41 -26.04 17.07 9.08
CA SER A 41 -24.88 17.93 8.88
C SER A 41 -23.79 17.68 9.92
N ILE A 42 -24.17 17.56 11.19
CA ILE A 42 -23.24 17.26 12.30
C ILE A 42 -22.63 15.86 12.09
N SER A 43 -23.42 14.86 11.71
CA SER A 43 -22.95 13.51 11.41
C SER A 43 -21.95 13.51 10.26
N LEU A 44 -22.22 14.24 9.17
CA LEU A 44 -21.33 14.38 8.03
C LEU A 44 -19.99 15.03 8.43
N ILE A 45 -20.06 16.17 9.12
CA ILE A 45 -18.85 16.89 9.58
C ILE A 45 -18.03 16.01 10.53
N SER A 46 -18.68 15.30 11.45
CA SER A 46 -18.04 14.38 12.39
C SER A 46 -17.33 13.23 11.64
N GLY A 47 -18.00 12.65 10.65
CA GLY A 47 -17.41 11.60 9.80
C GLY A 47 -16.21 12.11 9.00
N LEU A 48 -16.30 13.30 8.41
CA LEU A 48 -15.18 13.94 7.71
C LEU A 48 -14.01 14.24 8.65
N ALA A 49 -14.25 14.71 9.87
CA ALA A 49 -13.20 14.95 10.86
C ALA A 49 -12.46 13.66 11.23
N ILE A 50 -13.17 12.54 11.43
CA ILE A 50 -12.59 11.22 11.67
C ILE A 50 -11.74 10.80 10.46
N LEU A 51 -12.26 10.90 9.24
CA LEU A 51 -11.52 10.52 8.02
C LEU A 51 -10.27 11.38 7.83
N MET A 52 -10.35 12.69 8.01
CA MET A 52 -9.18 13.57 7.91
C MET A 52 -8.12 13.24 8.95
N SER A 53 -8.53 12.95 10.19
CA SER A 53 -7.59 12.53 11.23
C SER A 53 -6.88 11.22 10.89
N ILE A 54 -7.61 10.23 10.34
CA ILE A 54 -7.02 8.96 9.90
C ILE A 54 -5.98 9.21 8.81
N PHE A 55 -6.33 10.04 7.83
CA PHE A 55 -5.46 10.34 6.70
C PHE A 55 -4.21 11.10 7.14
N TYR A 56 -4.36 12.12 7.99
CA TYR A 56 -3.24 12.95 8.48
C TYR A 56 -2.26 12.17 9.36
N ASN A 57 -2.77 11.29 10.22
CA ASN A 57 -1.96 10.51 11.16
C ASN A 57 -1.56 9.12 10.65
N SER A 58 -1.70 8.83 9.36
CA SER A 58 -1.47 7.51 8.78
C SER A 58 -2.18 6.39 9.57
N GLY A 59 -3.39 6.69 10.04
CA GLY A 59 -4.19 5.79 10.86
C GLY A 59 -4.76 4.62 10.04
N ASP A 60 -5.17 3.58 10.75
CA ASP A 60 -5.77 2.41 10.12
C ASP A 60 -7.28 2.58 9.95
N LEU A 61 -7.70 2.88 8.73
CA LEU A 61 -9.12 2.94 8.35
C LEU A 61 -9.84 1.60 8.62
N GLY A 62 -9.12 0.45 8.57
CA GLY A 62 -9.71 -0.87 8.85
C GLY A 62 -10.27 -0.98 10.26
N ILE A 63 -9.60 -0.40 11.26
CA ILE A 63 -10.08 -0.37 12.65
C ILE A 63 -11.41 0.41 12.76
N VAL A 64 -11.51 1.53 12.06
CA VAL A 64 -12.73 2.36 12.08
C VAL A 64 -13.88 1.65 11.36
N LEU A 65 -13.61 1.02 10.23
CA LEU A 65 -14.61 0.20 9.52
C LEU A 65 -15.09 -0.99 10.36
N LEU A 66 -14.17 -1.66 11.07
CA LEU A 66 -14.51 -2.75 11.99
C LEU A 66 -15.41 -2.24 13.12
N PHE A 67 -14.99 -1.17 13.78
CA PHE A 67 -15.77 -0.57 14.89
C PHE A 67 -17.16 -0.12 14.42
N GLY A 68 -17.25 0.59 13.29
CA GLY A 68 -18.51 0.99 12.68
C GLY A 68 -19.42 -0.19 12.33
N SER A 69 -18.84 -1.28 11.81
CA SER A 69 -19.57 -2.53 11.50
C SER A 69 -20.13 -3.17 12.77
N VAL A 70 -19.30 -3.29 13.81
CA VAL A 70 -19.72 -3.88 15.10
C VAL A 70 -20.83 -3.04 15.75
N VAL A 71 -20.68 -1.73 15.80
CA VAL A 71 -21.69 -0.83 16.35
C VAL A 71 -23.01 -0.94 15.58
N SER A 72 -22.94 -0.87 14.23
CA SER A 72 -24.14 -1.00 13.39
C SER A 72 -24.84 -2.36 13.54
N PHE A 73 -24.06 -3.44 13.72
CA PHE A 73 -24.59 -4.77 13.99
C PHE A 73 -25.37 -4.83 15.30
N PHE A 74 -24.81 -4.31 16.39
CA PHE A 74 -25.50 -4.32 17.69
C PHE A 74 -26.75 -3.44 17.68
N ILE A 75 -26.72 -2.28 17.01
CA ILE A 75 -27.91 -1.41 16.86
C ILE A 75 -28.97 -2.10 16.00
N MET A 76 -28.60 -2.84 14.98
CA MET A 76 -29.51 -3.65 14.18
C MET A 76 -30.23 -4.70 15.03
N ILE A 77 -29.48 -5.44 15.87
CA ILE A 77 -30.06 -6.42 16.81
C ILE A 77 -31.00 -5.74 17.78
N LEU A 78 -30.60 -4.58 18.34
CA LEU A 78 -31.44 -3.78 19.25
C LEU A 78 -32.76 -3.37 18.57
N GLY A 79 -32.70 -2.95 17.30
CA GLY A 79 -33.91 -2.62 16.52
C GLY A 79 -34.86 -3.80 16.38
N TYR A 80 -34.35 -4.99 16.09
CA TYR A 80 -35.16 -6.21 16.05
C TYR A 80 -35.75 -6.56 17.42
N TYR A 81 -34.94 -6.47 18.50
CA TYR A 81 -35.39 -6.75 19.86
C TYR A 81 -36.52 -5.80 20.33
N LEU A 82 -36.44 -4.54 19.94
CA LEU A 82 -37.43 -3.50 20.28
C LEU A 82 -38.61 -3.45 19.30
N ASN A 83 -38.68 -4.33 18.32
CA ASN A 83 -39.66 -4.33 17.22
C ASN A 83 -39.75 -2.95 16.52
N ASN A 84 -38.61 -2.27 16.35
CA ASN A 84 -38.52 -0.99 15.68
C ASN A 84 -37.87 -1.16 14.30
N ASP A 85 -38.69 -1.27 13.24
CA ASP A 85 -38.27 -1.52 11.88
C ASP A 85 -37.35 -0.42 11.32
N GLU A 86 -37.52 0.82 11.69
CA GLU A 86 -36.72 1.96 11.25
C GLU A 86 -35.26 1.82 11.75
N ILE A 87 -35.09 1.51 13.04
CA ILE A 87 -33.78 1.27 13.62
C ILE A 87 -33.11 0.06 12.96
N ALA A 88 -33.82 -1.07 12.84
CA ALA A 88 -33.29 -2.29 12.25
C ALA A 88 -32.88 -2.10 10.79
N LYS A 89 -33.76 -1.49 9.97
CA LYS A 89 -33.55 -1.28 8.53
C LYS A 89 -32.39 -0.31 8.26
N THR A 90 -32.36 0.82 8.97
CA THR A 90 -31.32 1.83 8.80
C THR A 90 -29.95 1.28 9.22
N SER A 91 -29.87 0.61 10.39
CA SER A 91 -28.61 0.02 10.86
C SER A 91 -28.10 -1.09 9.94
N ARG A 92 -28.99 -1.91 9.36
CA ARG A 92 -28.62 -2.89 8.33
C ARG A 92 -28.06 -2.22 7.07
N GLY A 93 -28.63 -1.05 6.69
CA GLY A 93 -28.17 -0.26 5.56
C GLY A 93 -26.73 0.26 5.73
N TYR A 94 -26.27 0.50 6.96
CA TYR A 94 -24.89 0.84 7.27
C TYR A 94 -24.01 -0.38 7.48
N PHE A 95 -24.49 -1.39 8.18
CA PHE A 95 -23.73 -2.61 8.52
C PHE A 95 -23.20 -3.32 7.28
N LEU A 96 -24.06 -3.60 6.30
CA LEU A 96 -23.66 -4.38 5.12
C LEU A 96 -22.55 -3.70 4.31
N PRO A 97 -22.63 -2.41 3.91
CA PRO A 97 -21.54 -1.76 3.21
C PRO A 97 -20.24 -1.70 4.04
N LEU A 98 -20.34 -1.36 5.33
CA LEU A 98 -19.17 -1.24 6.19
C LEU A 98 -18.43 -2.57 6.33
N VAL A 99 -19.12 -3.68 6.56
CA VAL A 99 -18.50 -5.00 6.70
C VAL A 99 -17.93 -5.48 5.38
N ILE A 100 -18.61 -5.23 4.25
CA ILE A 100 -18.11 -5.60 2.93
C ILE A 100 -16.80 -4.84 2.63
N ILE A 101 -16.80 -3.51 2.80
CA ILE A 101 -15.60 -2.69 2.58
C ILE A 101 -14.49 -3.10 3.55
N PHE A 102 -14.82 -3.38 4.82
CA PHE A 102 -13.84 -3.89 5.80
C PHE A 102 -13.19 -5.19 5.34
N ILE A 103 -13.99 -6.17 4.88
CA ILE A 103 -13.48 -7.47 4.39
C ILE A 103 -12.61 -7.27 3.14
N LEU A 104 -13.12 -6.53 2.15
CA LEU A 104 -12.38 -6.28 0.91
C LEU A 104 -11.02 -5.64 1.18
N ARG A 105 -11.00 -4.55 1.97
CA ARG A 105 -9.79 -3.80 2.29
C ARG A 105 -8.82 -4.57 3.20
N THR A 106 -9.35 -5.31 4.18
CA THR A 106 -8.51 -5.97 5.18
C THR A 106 -7.87 -7.25 4.63
N PHE A 107 -8.59 -8.01 3.82
CA PHE A 107 -8.17 -9.35 3.40
C PHE A 107 -7.82 -9.48 1.94
N LEU A 108 -8.40 -8.66 1.04
CA LEU A 108 -8.23 -8.84 -0.40
C LEU A 108 -7.28 -7.80 -1.00
N TYR A 109 -7.72 -6.54 -1.09
CA TYR A 109 -6.96 -5.50 -1.77
C TYR A 109 -6.78 -4.26 -0.92
N GLU A 110 -5.58 -3.71 -0.94
CA GLU A 110 -5.28 -2.43 -0.30
C GLU A 110 -4.67 -1.46 -1.32
N PRO A 111 -5.20 -0.21 -1.41
CA PRO A 111 -4.62 0.80 -2.27
C PRO A 111 -3.34 1.37 -1.64
N TYR A 112 -2.28 1.46 -2.44
CA TYR A 112 -1.01 2.09 -2.09
C TYR A 112 -0.64 3.14 -3.12
N GLN A 113 -0.08 4.27 -2.67
CA GLN A 113 0.53 5.26 -3.55
C GLN A 113 2.04 5.05 -3.59
N ILE A 114 2.64 5.12 -4.77
CA ILE A 114 4.08 5.03 -4.95
C ILE A 114 4.74 6.36 -4.59
N PRO A 115 5.60 6.40 -3.56
CA PRO A 115 6.25 7.63 -3.13
C PRO A 115 7.59 7.91 -3.82
N SER A 116 8.21 6.92 -4.48
CA SER A 116 9.57 6.99 -5.02
C SER A 116 9.70 6.43 -6.42
N GLY A 117 10.77 6.79 -7.13
CA GLY A 117 11.06 6.31 -8.48
C GLY A 117 11.83 4.98 -8.56
N SER A 118 11.93 4.21 -7.46
CA SER A 118 12.74 2.97 -7.46
C SER A 118 12.21 1.85 -8.35
N MET A 119 10.95 1.95 -8.81
CA MET A 119 10.29 0.99 -9.70
C MET A 119 10.02 1.59 -11.09
N GLU A 120 10.62 2.75 -11.40
CA GLU A 120 10.59 3.28 -12.78
C GLU A 120 11.41 2.39 -13.71
N PRO A 121 11.02 2.30 -14.97
CA PRO A 121 10.04 3.11 -15.70
C PRO A 121 8.59 2.66 -15.57
N GLN A 122 8.36 1.41 -15.12
CA GLN A 122 7.02 0.80 -15.15
C GLN A 122 6.06 1.46 -14.16
N LEU A 123 6.50 1.68 -12.92
CA LEU A 123 5.72 2.31 -11.87
C LEU A 123 6.39 3.62 -11.45
N LYS A 124 5.66 4.72 -11.57
CA LYS A 124 6.17 6.08 -11.31
C LYS A 124 5.67 6.63 -9.99
N LYS A 125 6.38 7.62 -9.47
CA LYS A 125 5.91 8.38 -8.31
C LYS A 125 4.53 8.98 -8.60
N GLY A 126 3.59 8.84 -7.65
CA GLY A 126 2.21 9.28 -7.81
C GLY A 126 1.26 8.22 -8.38
N ASP A 127 1.76 7.07 -8.82
CA ASP A 127 0.93 5.94 -9.23
C ASP A 127 0.24 5.30 -8.01
N PHE A 128 -1.04 4.94 -8.16
CA PHE A 128 -1.83 4.24 -7.16
C PHE A 128 -2.05 2.79 -7.59
N LEU A 129 -1.64 1.89 -6.73
CA LEU A 129 -1.68 0.46 -6.94
C LEU A 129 -2.76 -0.21 -6.10
N LEU A 130 -3.29 -1.31 -6.59
CA LEU A 130 -4.05 -2.27 -5.80
C LEU A 130 -3.15 -3.45 -5.44
N VAL A 131 -2.86 -3.58 -4.17
CA VAL A 131 -2.02 -4.64 -3.61
C VAL A 131 -2.91 -5.78 -3.15
N ASN A 132 -2.72 -6.94 -3.75
CA ASN A 132 -3.38 -8.18 -3.41
C ASN A 132 -2.70 -8.80 -2.17
N LYS A 133 -3.35 -8.68 -1.04
CA LYS A 133 -2.85 -9.21 0.26
C LYS A 133 -3.01 -10.72 0.36
N PHE A 134 -3.92 -11.28 -0.41
CA PHE A 134 -4.20 -12.72 -0.44
C PHE A 134 -3.18 -13.48 -1.32
N ALA A 135 -2.47 -12.81 -2.21
CA ALA A 135 -1.54 -13.44 -3.17
C ALA A 135 -0.56 -14.42 -2.50
N TYR A 136 -0.14 -14.14 -1.27
CA TYR A 136 0.83 -14.95 -0.54
C TYR A 136 0.27 -15.63 0.72
N GLY A 137 -1.05 -15.78 0.77
CA GLY A 137 -1.79 -16.40 1.86
C GLY A 137 -2.48 -15.36 2.76
N LEU A 138 -3.47 -15.82 3.50
CA LEU A 138 -4.21 -14.99 4.45
C LEU A 138 -3.32 -14.65 5.66
N LYS A 139 -2.82 -13.42 5.69
CA LYS A 139 -2.10 -12.88 6.83
C LYS A 139 -3.05 -12.09 7.72
N VAL A 140 -3.45 -12.67 8.85
CA VAL A 140 -4.16 -11.94 9.90
C VAL A 140 -3.14 -11.50 10.96
N ASN A 141 -2.06 -10.86 10.50
CA ASN A 141 -0.88 -10.51 11.32
C ASN A 141 -1.18 -9.67 12.56
N ARG A 142 -2.31 -8.98 12.60
CA ARG A 142 -2.68 -8.13 13.76
C ARG A 142 -3.36 -8.89 14.90
N ILE A 143 -3.79 -10.13 14.67
CA ILE A 143 -4.54 -10.93 15.65
C ILE A 143 -3.77 -12.20 16.03
N GLY A 144 -2.51 -12.37 15.55
CA GLY A 144 -1.68 -13.55 15.87
C GLY A 144 -2.18 -14.87 15.29
N ILE A 145 -3.06 -14.82 14.28
CA ILE A 145 -3.56 -16.03 13.61
C ILE A 145 -2.53 -16.50 12.59
N PRO A 146 -2.17 -17.81 12.59
CA PRO A 146 -1.23 -18.35 11.60
C PRO A 146 -1.69 -18.13 10.17
N ASN A 147 -0.73 -17.93 9.24
CA ASN A 147 -1.03 -17.80 7.82
C ASN A 147 -1.72 -19.06 7.29
N PHE A 148 -2.95 -18.91 6.81
CA PHE A 148 -3.67 -19.93 6.09
C PHE A 148 -3.43 -19.77 4.58
N LEU A 149 -3.47 -20.89 3.83
CA LEU A 149 -3.35 -20.90 2.37
C LEU A 149 -2.07 -20.22 1.87
N LYS A 150 -0.92 -20.69 2.38
CA LYS A 150 0.39 -20.17 1.93
C LYS A 150 0.59 -20.43 0.46
N SER A 151 0.87 -19.35 -0.30
CA SER A 151 1.36 -19.41 -1.67
C SER A 151 2.73 -18.73 -1.72
N ASP A 152 3.67 -19.30 -2.46
CA ASP A 152 5.00 -18.72 -2.58
C ASP A 152 5.04 -17.64 -3.65
N PRO A 153 5.76 -16.53 -3.38
CA PRO A 153 6.01 -15.50 -4.37
C PRO A 153 6.68 -16.08 -5.61
N GLN A 154 6.26 -15.61 -6.78
CA GLN A 154 6.81 -16.05 -8.04
C GLN A 154 7.91 -15.11 -8.52
N TYR A 155 8.84 -15.65 -9.33
CA TYR A 155 9.86 -14.84 -9.99
C TYR A 155 9.20 -13.73 -10.80
N GLY A 156 9.76 -12.52 -10.73
CA GLY A 156 9.23 -11.39 -11.42
C GLY A 156 8.00 -10.71 -10.76
N ASP A 157 7.42 -11.26 -9.68
CA ASP A 157 6.33 -10.59 -8.95
C ASP A 157 6.76 -9.19 -8.48
N ALA A 158 5.92 -8.18 -8.70
CA ALA A 158 6.04 -6.88 -8.05
C ALA A 158 5.51 -6.97 -6.61
N VAL A 159 6.42 -7.16 -5.65
CA VAL A 159 6.08 -7.46 -4.25
C VAL A 159 6.11 -6.22 -3.38
N VAL A 160 5.12 -6.12 -2.49
CA VAL A 160 5.15 -5.14 -1.40
C VAL A 160 5.71 -5.83 -0.17
N ILE A 161 6.79 -5.26 0.37
CA ILE A 161 7.54 -5.80 1.50
C ILE A 161 7.69 -4.76 2.60
N ILE A 162 7.87 -5.22 3.84
CA ILE A 162 8.33 -4.38 4.95
C ILE A 162 9.82 -4.73 5.17
N PRO A 163 10.77 -3.83 4.81
CA PRO A 163 12.19 -4.12 5.00
C PRO A 163 12.53 -4.36 6.48
N PRO A 164 13.51 -5.23 6.80
CA PRO A 164 13.86 -5.52 8.19
C PRO A 164 14.30 -4.29 9.00
N HIS A 165 14.87 -3.29 8.32
CA HIS A 165 15.41 -2.07 8.95
C HIS A 165 14.46 -0.87 8.94
N ASN A 166 13.29 -0.96 8.25
CA ASN A 166 12.39 0.17 8.07
C ASN A 166 10.93 -0.30 8.10
N PRO A 167 10.07 0.26 8.97
CA PRO A 167 8.66 -0.12 9.04
C PRO A 167 7.81 0.37 7.85
N VAL A 168 8.37 1.21 6.97
CA VAL A 168 7.65 1.72 5.79
C VAL A 168 7.64 0.66 4.70
N PRO A 169 6.49 0.34 4.10
CA PRO A 169 6.41 -0.61 3.00
C PRO A 169 7.17 -0.15 1.76
N TYR A 170 7.95 -1.07 1.16
CA TYR A 170 8.62 -0.89 -0.12
C TYR A 170 7.96 -1.75 -1.19
N ILE A 171 7.98 -1.28 -2.43
CA ILE A 171 7.66 -2.12 -3.59
C ILE A 171 8.95 -2.46 -4.32
N LYS A 172 9.13 -3.73 -4.67
CA LYS A 172 10.30 -4.26 -5.36
C LYS A 172 9.92 -5.43 -6.25
N ARG A 173 10.79 -5.81 -7.16
CA ARG A 173 10.69 -6.99 -8.03
C ARG A 173 11.35 -8.19 -7.35
N LEU A 174 10.67 -9.33 -7.35
CA LEU A 174 11.25 -10.57 -6.83
C LEU A 174 12.23 -11.17 -7.85
N ILE A 175 13.49 -11.27 -7.44
CA ILE A 175 14.57 -11.77 -8.30
C ILE A 175 15.03 -13.16 -7.87
N GLY A 176 15.20 -13.41 -6.57
CA GLY A 176 15.71 -14.68 -6.07
C GLY A 176 14.86 -15.29 -4.99
N LYS A 177 14.73 -16.63 -5.03
CA LYS A 177 14.04 -17.47 -4.05
C LYS A 177 15.02 -18.15 -3.11
N PRO A 178 14.56 -18.75 -1.99
CA PRO A 178 15.42 -19.51 -1.08
C PRO A 178 16.25 -20.57 -1.81
N GLY A 179 17.57 -20.53 -1.61
CA GLY A 179 18.54 -21.44 -2.22
C GLY A 179 19.13 -20.94 -3.54
N ASP A 180 18.61 -19.89 -4.14
CA ASP A 180 19.19 -19.34 -5.36
C ASP A 180 20.54 -18.67 -5.11
N THR A 181 21.43 -18.78 -6.10
CA THR A 181 22.68 -18.02 -6.17
C THR A 181 22.51 -16.91 -7.19
N ILE A 182 22.59 -15.66 -6.74
CA ILE A 182 22.44 -14.45 -7.56
C ILE A 182 23.82 -13.84 -7.78
N ARG A 183 24.15 -13.56 -9.03
CA ARG A 183 25.39 -12.88 -9.42
C ARG A 183 25.10 -11.77 -10.40
N ILE A 184 25.74 -10.61 -10.23
CA ILE A 184 25.59 -9.47 -11.15
C ILE A 184 26.96 -9.17 -11.75
N ILE A 185 27.05 -9.23 -13.09
CA ILE A 185 28.26 -8.94 -13.86
C ILE A 185 27.85 -7.95 -14.95
N ASP A 186 28.51 -6.81 -15.02
CA ASP A 186 28.25 -5.78 -16.03
C ASP A 186 26.75 -5.44 -16.16
N LYS A 187 26.09 -5.27 -15.02
CA LYS A 187 24.64 -5.02 -14.93
C LYS A 187 23.73 -6.15 -15.41
N GLN A 188 24.29 -7.30 -15.81
CA GLN A 188 23.55 -8.50 -16.15
C GLN A 188 23.38 -9.37 -14.91
N ILE A 189 22.13 -9.78 -14.64
CA ILE A 189 21.80 -10.69 -13.54
C ILE A 189 21.91 -12.13 -14.02
N TYR A 190 22.58 -12.95 -13.20
CA TYR A 190 22.66 -14.40 -13.35
C TYR A 190 22.01 -15.04 -12.13
N ILE A 191 21.16 -16.04 -12.37
CA ILE A 191 20.51 -16.84 -11.32
C ILE A 191 20.91 -18.29 -11.54
N ASN A 192 21.54 -18.89 -10.54
CA ASN A 192 22.06 -20.27 -10.61
C ASN A 192 22.93 -20.49 -11.84
N GLY A 193 23.74 -19.49 -12.21
CA GLY A 193 24.63 -19.52 -13.37
C GLY A 193 23.98 -19.18 -14.71
N THR A 194 22.64 -19.01 -14.78
CA THR A 194 21.93 -18.67 -16.01
C THR A 194 21.64 -17.18 -16.06
N ALA A 195 21.99 -16.48 -17.14
CA ALA A 195 21.67 -15.08 -17.35
C ALA A 195 20.15 -14.90 -17.51
N LEU A 196 19.59 -13.87 -16.87
CA LEU A 196 18.24 -13.46 -17.15
C LEU A 196 18.15 -12.93 -18.59
N ASP A 197 17.09 -13.32 -19.28
CA ASP A 197 16.79 -12.83 -20.62
C ASP A 197 16.49 -11.34 -20.57
N ARG A 198 17.29 -10.56 -21.30
CA ARG A 198 17.19 -9.09 -21.32
C ARG A 198 17.42 -8.57 -22.72
N SER A 199 16.47 -7.76 -23.23
CA SER A 199 16.56 -7.11 -24.53
C SER A 199 16.52 -5.58 -24.37
N PHE A 200 17.43 -4.89 -25.07
CA PHE A 200 17.42 -3.42 -25.13
C PHE A 200 16.20 -2.94 -25.91
N ILE A 201 15.53 -1.90 -25.40
CA ILE A 201 14.34 -1.30 -26.03
C ILE A 201 14.66 0.10 -26.54
N ASP A 202 15.08 1.01 -25.66
CA ASP A 202 15.25 2.42 -25.99
C ASP A 202 16.12 3.14 -24.96
N THR A 203 16.35 4.41 -25.17
CA THR A 203 16.98 5.33 -24.22
C THR A 203 16.07 6.48 -23.91
N GLU A 204 16.09 6.96 -22.66
CA GLU A 204 15.34 8.15 -22.25
C GLU A 204 16.23 9.12 -21.49
N GLU A 205 15.92 10.43 -21.62
CA GLU A 205 16.50 11.45 -20.76
C GLU A 205 15.82 11.40 -19.41
N ILE A 206 16.62 11.38 -18.35
CA ILE A 206 16.13 11.27 -16.98
C ILE A 206 16.79 12.32 -16.08
N ILE A 207 16.11 12.69 -15.03
CA ILE A 207 16.67 13.51 -13.94
C ILE A 207 16.98 12.58 -12.77
N ILE A 208 18.24 12.53 -12.37
CA ILE A 208 18.69 11.78 -11.19
C ILE A 208 19.04 12.74 -10.05
N LYS A 209 18.79 12.29 -8.82
CA LYS A 209 19.18 13.03 -7.61
C LYS A 209 20.43 12.39 -7.03
N LYS A 210 21.54 13.14 -7.01
CA LYS A 210 22.78 12.70 -6.38
C LYS A 210 22.99 13.43 -5.04
N ARG A 211 23.36 12.65 -4.04
CA ARG A 211 23.74 13.16 -2.71
C ARG A 211 25.24 13.34 -2.64
N TYR A 212 25.65 14.55 -2.37
CA TYR A 212 27.05 14.90 -2.14
C TYR A 212 27.25 15.20 -0.66
N LYS A 213 28.16 14.46 -0.01
CA LYS A 213 28.57 14.72 1.36
C LYS A 213 29.86 15.55 1.31
N TYR A 214 29.80 16.78 1.75
CA TYR A 214 30.96 17.64 1.86
C TYR A 214 31.81 17.30 3.10
N SER A 215 33.08 17.74 3.09
CA SER A 215 33.99 17.58 4.25
C SER A 215 33.48 18.26 5.51
N SER A 216 32.59 19.24 5.38
CA SER A 216 31.86 19.88 6.49
C SER A 216 30.81 19.01 7.15
N GLY A 217 30.50 17.82 6.59
CA GLY A 217 29.41 16.95 7.02
C GLY A 217 28.05 17.29 6.39
N GLU A 218 27.97 18.39 5.65
CA GLU A 218 26.75 18.81 4.95
C GLU A 218 26.43 17.84 3.80
N ILE A 219 25.15 17.46 3.68
CA ILE A 219 24.64 16.62 2.58
C ILE A 219 23.78 17.50 1.68
N VAL A 220 24.20 17.66 0.42
CA VAL A 220 23.46 18.42 -0.59
C VAL A 220 22.95 17.45 -1.65
N GLU A 221 21.66 17.52 -1.95
CA GLU A 221 21.07 16.81 -3.09
C GLU A 221 21.09 17.73 -4.32
N ARG A 222 21.62 17.22 -5.43
CA ARG A 222 21.59 17.90 -6.74
C ARG A 222 20.87 17.07 -7.76
N GLU A 223 20.02 17.73 -8.52
CA GLU A 223 19.41 17.16 -9.71
C GLU A 223 20.37 17.27 -10.89
N MET A 224 20.53 16.19 -11.63
CA MET A 224 21.41 16.10 -12.78
C MET A 224 20.70 15.39 -13.91
N GLU A 225 20.89 15.88 -15.13
CA GLU A 225 20.47 15.18 -16.33
C GLU A 225 21.34 13.94 -16.55
N ALA A 226 20.71 12.86 -16.92
CA ALA A 226 21.36 11.59 -17.21
C ALA A 226 20.59 10.86 -18.32
N VAL A 227 21.19 9.83 -18.88
CA VAL A 227 20.53 8.97 -19.85
C VAL A 227 20.21 7.63 -19.19
N GLY A 228 18.98 7.22 -19.30
CA GLY A 228 18.50 5.90 -18.89
C GLY A 228 18.39 4.95 -20.08
N ASP A 229 19.01 3.79 -19.99
CA ASP A 229 18.84 2.70 -20.95
C ASP A 229 17.71 1.79 -20.49
N LEU A 230 16.71 1.63 -21.32
CA LEU A 230 15.51 0.81 -21.06
C LEU A 230 15.69 -0.59 -21.64
N TYR A 231 15.37 -1.59 -20.84
CA TYR A 231 15.37 -2.98 -21.24
C TYR A 231 14.04 -3.64 -20.87
N SER A 232 13.58 -4.60 -21.70
CA SER A 232 12.67 -5.65 -21.25
C SER A 232 13.49 -6.76 -20.62
N GLU A 233 13.11 -7.17 -19.42
CA GLU A 233 13.69 -8.31 -18.72
C GLU A 233 12.61 -9.36 -18.49
N LYS A 234 12.92 -10.61 -18.78
CA LYS A 234 12.02 -11.74 -18.60
C LYS A 234 12.51 -12.65 -17.48
N HIS A 235 11.63 -12.88 -16.50
CA HIS A 235 11.93 -13.75 -15.37
C HIS A 235 10.74 -14.67 -15.05
N GLY A 236 10.89 -15.96 -15.36
CA GLY A 236 9.78 -16.91 -15.33
C GLY A 236 8.73 -16.55 -16.38
N GLU A 237 7.48 -16.36 -15.95
CA GLU A 237 6.38 -15.95 -16.82
C GLU A 237 6.22 -14.42 -16.89
N ALA A 238 6.90 -13.68 -16.02
CA ALA A 238 6.83 -12.22 -15.96
C ALA A 238 7.79 -11.59 -16.97
N GLU A 239 7.31 -10.57 -17.67
CA GLU A 239 8.09 -9.68 -18.51
C GLU A 239 7.81 -8.24 -18.10
N TYR A 240 8.87 -7.48 -17.81
CA TYR A 240 8.76 -6.14 -17.24
C TYR A 240 9.90 -5.24 -17.72
N LEU A 241 9.67 -3.93 -17.62
CA LEU A 241 10.66 -2.93 -18.01
C LEU A 241 11.60 -2.62 -16.84
N ILE A 242 12.88 -2.53 -17.13
CA ILE A 242 13.91 -2.07 -16.21
C ILE A 242 14.68 -0.90 -16.81
N ARG A 243 15.31 -0.11 -15.96
CA ARG A 243 16.14 1.02 -16.36
C ARG A 243 17.52 0.94 -15.71
N HIS A 244 18.56 1.13 -16.53
CA HIS A 244 19.92 1.38 -16.11
C HIS A 244 20.33 2.82 -16.43
N THR A 245 20.94 3.52 -15.48
CA THR A 245 21.51 4.85 -15.71
C THR A 245 22.89 4.72 -16.34
N ARG A 246 23.15 5.42 -17.46
CA ARG A 246 24.47 5.45 -18.09
C ARG A 246 25.50 6.10 -17.17
N GLY A 247 26.72 5.59 -17.21
CA GLY A 247 27.83 6.13 -16.42
C GLY A 247 27.74 5.84 -14.91
N GLU A 248 26.66 5.23 -14.44
CA GLU A 248 26.64 4.66 -13.09
C GLU A 248 27.33 3.29 -13.13
N ASN A 249 28.46 3.24 -12.45
CA ASN A 249 29.24 2.02 -12.32
C ASN A 249 29.01 1.49 -10.90
N ASN A 250 27.90 0.81 -10.69
CA ASN A 250 27.71 0.05 -9.48
C ASN A 250 28.69 -1.12 -9.55
N GLN A 251 29.77 -1.01 -8.77
CA GLN A 251 30.76 -2.09 -8.67
C GLN A 251 30.10 -3.28 -7.99
N TYR A 252 29.49 -4.14 -8.80
CA TYR A 252 29.09 -5.46 -8.34
C TYR A 252 30.05 -6.47 -8.94
N PRO A 253 30.95 -7.07 -8.18
CA PRO A 253 31.10 -8.49 -8.25
C PRO A 253 30.77 -9.08 -6.91
N GLN A 254 29.50 -9.13 -6.57
CA GLN A 254 29.06 -9.87 -5.41
C GLN A 254 28.18 -11.00 -5.85
N GLU A 255 28.37 -12.12 -5.21
CA GLU A 255 27.54 -13.28 -5.31
C GLU A 255 26.76 -13.42 -3.99
N TRP A 256 25.47 -13.60 -4.09
CA TRP A 256 24.58 -13.77 -2.95
C TRP A 256 23.91 -15.14 -3.04
N THR A 257 24.02 -15.95 -2.01
CA THR A 257 23.20 -17.15 -1.85
C THR A 257 22.02 -16.80 -0.94
N VAL A 258 20.82 -16.95 -1.46
CA VAL A 258 19.57 -16.59 -0.76
C VAL A 258 19.33 -17.59 0.36
N PRO A 259 19.29 -17.17 1.64
CA PRO A 259 19.06 -18.07 2.76
C PRO A 259 17.67 -18.71 2.72
N LYS A 260 17.51 -19.79 3.46
CA LYS A 260 16.21 -20.43 3.68
C LYS A 260 15.21 -19.41 4.24
N ASP A 261 13.98 -19.46 3.74
CA ASP A 261 12.87 -18.57 4.12
C ASP A 261 13.11 -17.08 3.84
N HIS A 262 14.11 -16.74 3.02
CA HIS A 262 14.40 -15.38 2.58
C HIS A 262 14.30 -15.25 1.06
N TYR A 263 14.21 -14.02 0.59
CA TYR A 263 14.09 -13.68 -0.82
C TYR A 263 14.99 -12.51 -1.17
N PHE A 264 15.40 -12.47 -2.44
CA PHE A 264 16.21 -11.40 -3.00
C PHE A 264 15.34 -10.54 -3.90
N VAL A 265 15.28 -9.24 -3.64
CA VAL A 265 14.43 -8.30 -4.37
C VAL A 265 15.23 -7.14 -4.92
N MET A 266 14.85 -6.63 -6.09
CA MET A 266 15.48 -5.46 -6.71
C MET A 266 14.44 -4.45 -7.19
N GLY A 267 14.85 -3.18 -7.32
CA GLY A 267 14.03 -2.18 -8.01
C GLY A 267 14.16 -2.30 -9.52
N ASP A 268 13.11 -1.93 -10.25
CA ASP A 268 13.14 -1.88 -11.72
C ASP A 268 14.05 -0.73 -12.19
N ASN A 269 14.18 0.35 -11.40
CA ASN A 269 15.20 1.39 -11.56
C ASN A 269 16.51 0.94 -10.90
N ARG A 270 17.25 0.06 -11.59
CA ARG A 270 18.37 -0.75 -11.09
C ARG A 270 19.43 0.05 -10.34
N ASP A 271 19.84 1.17 -10.88
CA ASP A 271 20.90 1.99 -10.29
C ASP A 271 20.38 2.94 -9.21
N ASN A 272 19.07 3.24 -9.20
CA ASN A 272 18.42 4.19 -8.28
C ASN A 272 17.40 3.51 -7.36
N SER A 273 17.78 2.39 -6.79
CA SER A 273 16.96 1.62 -5.85
C SER A 273 17.75 1.28 -4.60
N ASN A 274 17.10 1.36 -3.44
CA ASN A 274 17.56 0.71 -2.22
C ASN A 274 16.83 -0.64 -2.12
N ASP A 275 17.57 -1.73 -2.28
CA ASP A 275 17.05 -3.09 -2.41
C ASP A 275 18.02 -4.13 -1.83
N SER A 276 17.88 -5.40 -2.17
CA SER A 276 18.70 -6.48 -1.61
C SER A 276 20.19 -6.38 -1.94
N THR A 277 20.55 -5.61 -2.97
CA THR A 277 21.96 -5.31 -3.28
C THR A 277 22.60 -4.28 -2.36
N LYS A 278 21.77 -3.60 -1.55
CA LYS A 278 22.14 -2.52 -0.62
C LYS A 278 21.59 -2.79 0.78
N ASP A 279 21.02 -1.77 1.45
CA ASP A 279 20.62 -1.83 2.85
C ASP A 279 19.43 -2.76 3.15
N VAL A 280 18.58 -3.06 2.16
CA VAL A 280 17.43 -3.95 2.36
C VAL A 280 17.90 -5.38 2.68
N GLY A 281 18.95 -5.85 2.01
CA GLY A 281 19.45 -7.21 2.17
C GLY A 281 18.40 -8.28 1.82
N PHE A 282 18.55 -9.45 2.43
CA PHE A 282 17.57 -10.52 2.24
C PHE A 282 16.27 -10.24 3.00
N VAL A 283 15.14 -10.46 2.34
CA VAL A 283 13.81 -10.19 2.90
C VAL A 283 13.18 -11.49 3.41
N PRO A 284 12.90 -11.60 4.73
CA PRO A 284 12.21 -12.76 5.27
C PRO A 284 10.82 -12.95 4.65
N ARG A 285 10.40 -14.20 4.51
CA ARG A 285 9.07 -14.56 3.96
C ARG A 285 7.91 -13.86 4.69
N GLU A 286 8.03 -13.68 5.97
CA GLU A 286 7.02 -13.03 6.81
C GLU A 286 6.86 -11.53 6.53
N ASN A 287 7.88 -10.90 5.94
CA ASN A 287 7.88 -9.48 5.61
C ASN A 287 7.18 -9.16 4.27
N PHE A 288 6.72 -10.17 3.53
CA PHE A 288 5.93 -9.95 2.32
C PHE A 288 4.51 -9.56 2.70
N PHE A 289 4.08 -8.40 2.27
CA PHE A 289 2.76 -7.86 2.57
C PHE A 289 1.72 -8.28 1.53
N GLY A 290 2.08 -8.28 0.25
CA GLY A 290 1.22 -8.65 -0.87
C GLY A 290 1.90 -8.44 -2.22
N ARG A 291 1.16 -8.68 -3.29
CA ARG A 291 1.58 -8.46 -4.68
C ARG A 291 0.84 -7.25 -5.26
N ALA A 292 1.56 -6.38 -5.94
CA ALA A 292 0.94 -5.28 -6.69
C ALA A 292 0.37 -5.85 -8.01
N ASP A 293 -0.95 -5.99 -8.08
CA ASP A 293 -1.62 -6.61 -9.23
C ASP A 293 -2.08 -5.59 -10.28
N TYR A 294 -2.53 -4.40 -9.85
CA TYR A 294 -3.11 -3.40 -10.73
C TYR A 294 -2.64 -1.99 -10.41
N LEU A 295 -2.37 -1.20 -11.44
CA LEU A 295 -2.31 0.24 -11.41
C LEU A 295 -3.70 0.77 -11.77
N TRP A 296 -4.32 1.58 -10.92
CA TRP A 296 -5.69 2.03 -11.15
C TRP A 296 -5.85 3.54 -11.31
N MET A 297 -4.85 4.33 -10.90
CA MET A 297 -4.85 5.78 -11.03
C MET A 297 -3.42 6.32 -10.93
N THR A 298 -3.15 7.43 -11.59
CA THR A 298 -1.93 8.24 -11.37
C THR A 298 -2.33 9.63 -10.91
N TRP A 299 -1.78 10.10 -9.79
CA TRP A 299 -2.00 11.44 -9.27
C TRP A 299 -0.66 12.04 -8.79
N GLU A 300 -0.03 12.79 -9.66
CA GLU A 300 1.35 13.28 -9.47
C GLU A 300 1.44 14.49 -8.54
N CYS A 301 0.41 15.33 -8.49
CA CYS A 301 0.40 16.55 -7.67
C CYS A 301 -1.01 16.89 -7.17
N TRP A 302 -1.10 17.61 -6.03
CA TRP A 302 -2.37 18.03 -5.42
C TRP A 302 -3.24 18.95 -6.30
N THR A 303 -2.60 19.71 -7.20
CA THR A 303 -3.28 20.64 -8.11
C THR A 303 -3.57 20.01 -9.48
N CYS A 304 -3.04 18.82 -9.75
CA CYS A 304 -3.27 18.09 -10.99
C CYS A 304 -4.59 17.31 -10.92
N LEU A 305 -5.19 17.05 -12.07
CA LEU A 305 -6.30 16.11 -12.15
C LEU A 305 -5.75 14.67 -12.15
N PRO A 306 -6.42 13.74 -11.44
CA PRO A 306 -6.08 12.33 -11.52
C PRO A 306 -6.17 11.80 -12.96
N SER A 307 -5.23 10.95 -13.36
CA SER A 307 -5.18 10.31 -14.66
C SER A 307 -5.48 8.82 -14.55
N PHE A 308 -6.30 8.30 -15.45
CA PHE A 308 -6.65 6.89 -15.56
C PHE A 308 -6.10 6.25 -16.85
N LYS A 309 -5.17 6.93 -17.54
CA LYS A 309 -4.65 6.48 -18.86
C LYS A 309 -3.81 5.20 -18.77
N LYS A 310 -3.19 4.93 -17.60
CA LYS A 310 -2.30 3.80 -17.39
C LYS A 310 -2.96 2.64 -16.63
N VAL A 311 -4.29 2.68 -16.46
CA VAL A 311 -4.99 1.62 -15.73
C VAL A 311 -4.75 0.27 -16.38
N GLY A 312 -4.24 -0.68 -15.59
CA GLY A 312 -3.92 -2.00 -16.11
C GLY A 312 -3.28 -2.90 -15.08
N ARG A 313 -3.08 -4.15 -15.48
CA ARG A 313 -2.37 -5.15 -14.69
C ARG A 313 -0.88 -4.84 -14.67
N ILE A 314 -0.25 -5.07 -13.53
CA ILE A 314 1.20 -4.98 -13.35
C ILE A 314 1.78 -6.36 -13.64
N ASN A 315 2.69 -6.42 -14.58
CA ASN A 315 3.43 -7.63 -14.92
C ASN A 315 4.71 -7.72 -14.11
#